data_b868499eab413c63104ac9318746ce94
#
_entry.id   b868499eab413c63104ac9318746ce94
#
_cell.length_a   1.000
_cell.length_b   1.000
_cell.length_c   1.000
_cell.angle_alpha   90.00
_cell.angle_beta   90.00
_cell.angle_gamma   90.00
#
_symmetry.space_group_name_H-M   'P 1'
#
loop_
_entity.id
_entity.type
_entity.pdbx_description
1 polymer ?
#
loop_
_entity_poly.entity_id
_entity_poly.type
_entity_poly.pdbx_seq_one_letter_code
_entity_poly.pdbx_strand_id
1 'polypeptide(L)'
;MSSNVISLFPAKQVVNRSRLVLLPVIGLLIFLAMWHLAAREVQTSLGTLPGPVQTFQQFSNLVDDHWQEREKEQAFIERQEKRNAAKLTKNPDAAVKIRPYTGKPTFFDQIITSLVTVTAGFLLATVIAIPLGIVLGLNQGLYQAFNPIIQLLKPVSPLAWLPIVTMVVSATYVSDDPMFAKSFINSLITVALCSLWPTLINTAVGVTSVDKDLINVSKVLQLSWWQHIRTIVLPSAIPMIFTGLRLSLGIAWMVLIAAEMLAQNPGLGKFVWDEFQNGSSASLGRIMVAVITIGFIGLLLDRGMLQLQKWLSWNKQQALR
;
A
#
# COMPACT_ATOMS: atom_id res chain seq x y z
N MET A 1 55.99 3.11 -37.48
CA MET A 1 54.69 2.88 -38.13
C MET A 1 53.66 2.45 -37.02
N SER A 2 52.95 3.39 -36.52
CA SER A 2 51.96 3.19 -35.46
C SER A 2 50.59 3.10 -36.11
N SER A 3 49.95 1.92 -36.04
CA SER A 3 48.60 1.70 -36.52
C SER A 3 47.60 2.07 -35.41
N ASN A 4 46.89 3.17 -35.64
CA ASN A 4 45.72 3.59 -34.85
C ASN A 4 44.63 2.55 -34.97
N VAL A 5 44.38 1.81 -33.89
CA VAL A 5 43.15 1.03 -33.71
C VAL A 5 42.06 1.97 -33.19
N ILE A 6 41.25 2.48 -34.10
CA ILE A 6 40.01 3.21 -33.77
C ILE A 6 39.06 2.22 -33.12
N SER A 7 38.83 2.37 -31.82
CA SER A 7 37.87 1.58 -31.06
C SER A 7 36.45 1.91 -31.47
N LEU A 8 35.84 1.03 -32.28
CA LEU A 8 34.38 1.02 -32.59
C LEU A 8 33.56 0.55 -31.37
N PHE A 9 33.38 1.43 -30.38
CA PHE A 9 32.53 1.15 -29.25
C PHE A 9 31.61 2.34 -28.91
N PRO A 10 30.51 2.53 -29.68
CA PRO A 10 29.24 2.91 -29.02
C PRO A 10 28.02 2.10 -29.45
N ALA A 11 28.06 1.35 -30.55
CA ALA A 11 26.87 0.71 -31.11
C ALA A 11 26.25 -0.38 -30.19
N LYS A 12 27.05 -1.21 -29.52
CA LYS A 12 26.55 -2.26 -28.63
C LYS A 12 25.87 -1.74 -27.36
N GLN A 13 26.29 -0.61 -26.81
CA GLN A 13 25.67 -0.03 -25.62
C GLN A 13 24.33 0.66 -25.95
N VAL A 14 24.20 1.29 -27.11
CA VAL A 14 22.98 1.94 -27.57
C VAL A 14 21.89 0.88 -27.90
N VAL A 15 22.28 -0.20 -28.58
CA VAL A 15 21.38 -1.34 -28.89
C VAL A 15 20.89 -2.05 -27.63
N ASN A 16 21.71 -2.12 -26.58
CA ASN A 16 21.29 -2.73 -25.31
C ASN A 16 20.30 -1.82 -24.52
N ARG A 17 20.48 -0.50 -24.55
CA ARG A 17 19.55 0.47 -23.93
C ARG A 17 18.22 0.55 -24.67
N SER A 18 18.22 0.54 -25.98
CA SER A 18 16.98 0.55 -26.77
C SER A 18 16.16 -0.73 -26.57
N ARG A 19 16.79 -1.89 -26.48
CA ARG A 19 16.13 -3.17 -26.15
C ARG A 19 15.50 -3.16 -24.75
N LEU A 20 16.14 -2.54 -23.76
CA LEU A 20 15.62 -2.44 -22.40
C LEU A 20 14.33 -1.61 -22.29
N VAL A 21 14.10 -0.67 -23.21
CA VAL A 21 12.87 0.12 -23.26
C VAL A 21 11.87 -0.47 -24.26
N LEU A 22 12.34 -0.95 -25.41
CA LEU A 22 11.48 -1.44 -26.48
C LEU A 22 10.71 -2.70 -26.08
N LEU A 23 11.36 -3.66 -25.40
CA LEU A 23 10.71 -4.89 -24.98
C LEU A 23 9.53 -4.68 -24.01
N PRO A 24 9.64 -3.88 -22.94
CA PRO A 24 8.50 -3.56 -22.08
C PRO A 24 7.39 -2.83 -22.83
N VAL A 25 7.72 -1.92 -23.74
CA VAL A 25 6.73 -1.21 -24.57
C VAL A 25 5.97 -2.17 -25.50
N ILE A 26 6.69 -3.08 -26.17
CA ILE A 26 6.06 -4.12 -27.01
C ILE A 26 5.15 -5.00 -26.15
N GLY A 27 5.60 -5.45 -24.96
CA GLY A 27 4.78 -6.23 -24.03
C GLY A 27 3.50 -5.49 -23.62
N LEU A 28 3.60 -4.20 -23.33
CA LEU A 28 2.44 -3.37 -22.99
C LEU A 28 1.47 -3.24 -24.19
N LEU A 29 1.99 -3.03 -25.40
CA LEU A 29 1.16 -2.94 -26.60
C LEU A 29 0.44 -4.26 -26.89
N ILE A 30 1.13 -5.40 -26.75
CA ILE A 30 0.52 -6.73 -26.89
C ILE A 30 -0.59 -6.90 -25.84
N PHE A 31 -0.33 -6.57 -24.59
CA PHE A 31 -1.34 -6.63 -23.53
C PHE A 31 -2.58 -5.78 -23.85
N LEU A 32 -2.38 -4.52 -24.28
CA LEU A 32 -3.47 -3.63 -24.65
C LEU A 32 -4.26 -4.14 -25.86
N ALA A 33 -3.59 -4.74 -26.84
CA ALA A 33 -4.23 -5.36 -28.01
C ALA A 33 -5.06 -6.59 -27.60
N MET A 34 -4.52 -7.47 -26.77
CA MET A 34 -5.24 -8.63 -26.23
C MET A 34 -6.46 -8.19 -25.41
N TRP A 35 -6.29 -7.20 -24.53
CA TRP A 35 -7.40 -6.64 -23.75
C TRP A 35 -8.48 -6.06 -24.67
N HIS A 36 -8.08 -5.28 -25.70
CA HIS A 36 -9.03 -4.72 -26.65
C HIS A 36 -9.84 -5.78 -27.41
N LEU A 37 -9.19 -6.87 -27.82
CA LEU A 37 -9.85 -8.01 -28.47
C LEU A 37 -10.80 -8.72 -27.50
N ALA A 38 -10.34 -9.04 -26.29
CA ALA A 38 -11.17 -9.68 -25.26
C ALA A 38 -12.41 -8.83 -24.90
N ALA A 39 -12.26 -7.51 -24.85
CA ALA A 39 -13.35 -6.59 -24.55
C ALA A 39 -14.48 -6.61 -25.61
N ARG A 40 -14.19 -7.01 -26.85
CA ARG A 40 -15.19 -7.12 -27.92
C ARG A 40 -16.00 -8.41 -27.86
N GLU A 41 -15.37 -9.49 -27.39
CA GLU A 41 -15.96 -10.83 -27.35
C GLU A 41 -16.77 -11.11 -26.09
N VAL A 42 -16.40 -10.45 -24.96
CA VAL A 42 -17.02 -10.73 -23.67
C VAL A 42 -18.22 -9.82 -23.45
N GLN A 43 -19.40 -10.41 -23.46
CA GLN A 43 -20.65 -9.76 -23.06
C GLN A 43 -21.02 -10.18 -21.65
N THR A 44 -21.31 -9.22 -20.79
CA THR A 44 -21.75 -9.44 -19.40
C THR A 44 -23.21 -9.01 -19.23
N SER A 45 -23.84 -9.37 -18.12
CA SER A 45 -25.18 -8.91 -17.77
C SER A 45 -25.30 -7.38 -17.62
N LEU A 46 -24.18 -6.69 -17.44
CA LEU A 46 -24.07 -5.23 -17.28
C LEU A 46 -23.64 -4.51 -18.58
N GLY A 47 -23.44 -5.24 -19.68
CA GLY A 47 -22.95 -4.73 -20.96
C GLY A 47 -21.67 -5.40 -21.43
N THR A 48 -21.04 -4.86 -22.48
CA THR A 48 -19.76 -5.34 -22.99
C THR A 48 -18.63 -5.00 -22.02
N LEU A 49 -17.64 -5.89 -21.91
CA LEU A 49 -16.43 -5.63 -21.10
C LEU A 49 -15.74 -4.34 -21.60
N PRO A 50 -15.44 -3.35 -20.74
CA PRO A 50 -14.82 -2.10 -21.19
C PRO A 50 -13.42 -2.33 -21.73
N GLY A 51 -13.18 -1.85 -22.94
CA GLY A 51 -11.84 -1.84 -23.53
C GLY A 51 -10.99 -0.68 -23.03
N PRO A 52 -9.70 -0.59 -23.47
CA PRO A 52 -8.78 0.46 -23.01
C PRO A 52 -9.31 1.88 -23.22
N VAL A 53 -9.92 2.15 -24.37
CA VAL A 53 -10.46 3.48 -24.71
C VAL A 53 -11.63 3.87 -23.82
N GLN A 54 -12.58 2.95 -23.60
CA GLN A 54 -13.73 3.18 -22.72
C GLN A 54 -13.29 3.39 -21.27
N THR A 55 -12.29 2.63 -20.81
CA THR A 55 -11.71 2.78 -19.48
C THR A 55 -11.05 4.15 -19.32
N PHE A 56 -10.29 4.61 -20.32
CA PHE A 56 -9.70 5.95 -20.30
C PHE A 56 -10.77 7.06 -20.26
N GLN A 57 -11.87 6.90 -21.01
CA GLN A 57 -12.99 7.83 -20.97
C GLN A 57 -13.64 7.87 -19.57
N GLN A 58 -13.81 6.73 -18.91
CA GLN A 58 -14.33 6.70 -17.54
C GLN A 58 -13.35 7.32 -16.53
N PHE A 59 -12.05 7.19 -16.75
CA PHE A 59 -11.06 7.91 -15.95
C PHE A 59 -11.21 9.44 -16.10
N SER A 60 -11.39 9.94 -17.32
CA SER A 60 -11.66 11.36 -17.56
C SER A 60 -12.93 11.83 -16.83
N ASN A 61 -14.00 11.04 -16.90
CA ASN A 61 -15.24 11.35 -16.19
C ASN A 61 -15.04 11.42 -14.66
N LEU A 62 -14.21 10.52 -14.09
CA LEU A 62 -13.90 10.56 -12.66
C LEU A 62 -13.05 11.79 -12.26
N VAL A 63 -12.20 12.27 -13.15
CA VAL A 63 -11.47 13.54 -12.97
C VAL A 63 -12.46 14.71 -12.97
N ASP A 64 -13.37 14.75 -13.93
CA ASP A 64 -14.39 15.80 -14.03
C ASP A 64 -15.33 15.77 -12.80
N ASP A 65 -15.79 14.59 -12.38
CA ASP A 65 -16.56 14.41 -11.14
C ASP A 65 -15.82 14.98 -9.90
N HIS A 66 -14.51 14.79 -9.84
CA HIS A 66 -13.69 15.34 -8.74
C HIS A 66 -13.69 16.88 -8.73
N TRP A 67 -13.44 17.50 -9.88
CA TRP A 67 -13.41 18.96 -9.95
C TRP A 67 -14.78 19.58 -9.67
N GLN A 68 -15.85 19.00 -10.20
CA GLN A 68 -17.21 19.46 -9.90
C GLN A 68 -17.53 19.36 -8.39
N GLU A 69 -17.08 18.30 -7.71
CA GLU A 69 -17.32 18.15 -6.29
C GLU A 69 -16.49 19.15 -5.46
N ARG A 70 -15.26 19.47 -5.89
CA ARG A 70 -14.44 20.54 -5.28
C ARG A 70 -15.07 21.92 -5.46
N GLU A 71 -15.67 22.22 -6.60
CA GLU A 71 -16.42 23.46 -6.82
C GLU A 71 -17.64 23.58 -5.90
N LYS A 72 -18.39 22.48 -5.74
CA LYS A 72 -19.52 22.44 -4.81
C LYS A 72 -19.09 22.67 -3.35
N GLU A 73 -17.98 22.07 -2.95
CA GLU A 73 -17.40 22.26 -1.62
C GLU A 73 -17.00 23.72 -1.40
N GLN A 74 -16.30 24.35 -2.35
CA GLN A 74 -15.92 25.75 -2.26
C GLN A 74 -17.14 26.66 -2.18
N ALA A 75 -18.12 26.44 -3.04
CA ALA A 75 -19.37 27.20 -3.01
C ALA A 75 -20.17 27.01 -1.70
N PHE A 76 -20.06 25.84 -1.06
CA PHE A 76 -20.66 25.61 0.25
C PHE A 76 -19.94 26.41 1.35
N ILE A 77 -18.61 26.38 1.36
CA ILE A 77 -17.78 27.12 2.31
C ILE A 77 -18.03 28.62 2.19
N GLU A 78 -17.98 29.16 0.97
CA GLU A 78 -18.25 30.58 0.72
C GLU A 78 -19.65 31.02 1.19
N ARG A 79 -20.67 30.21 0.93
CA ARG A 79 -22.02 30.48 1.39
C ARG A 79 -22.12 30.47 2.91
N GLN A 80 -21.39 29.58 3.57
CA GLN A 80 -21.33 29.48 5.03
C GLN A 80 -20.60 30.69 5.63
N GLU A 81 -19.48 31.10 5.04
CA GLU A 81 -18.71 32.30 5.47
C GLU A 81 -19.54 33.58 5.30
N LYS A 82 -20.16 33.79 4.14
CA LYS A 82 -21.05 34.94 3.90
C LYS A 82 -22.21 34.97 4.91
N ARG A 83 -22.82 33.83 5.24
CA ARG A 83 -23.88 33.73 6.23
C ARG A 83 -23.38 34.04 7.65
N ASN A 84 -22.19 33.55 7.99
CA ASN A 84 -21.58 33.78 9.30
C ASN A 84 -21.17 35.24 9.45
N ALA A 85 -20.56 35.85 8.44
CA ALA A 85 -20.23 37.26 8.40
C ALA A 85 -21.47 38.17 8.59
N ALA A 86 -22.55 37.87 7.86
CA ALA A 86 -23.80 38.63 8.00
C ALA A 86 -24.45 38.46 9.40
N LYS A 87 -24.25 37.34 10.10
CA LYS A 87 -24.68 37.21 11.50
C LYS A 87 -23.83 38.00 12.47
N LEU A 88 -22.51 37.98 12.31
CA LEU A 88 -21.58 38.74 13.16
C LEU A 88 -21.76 40.24 13.00
N THR A 89 -22.09 40.72 11.80
CA THR A 89 -22.41 42.14 11.55
C THR A 89 -23.67 42.60 12.30
N LYS A 90 -24.67 41.69 12.47
CA LYS A 90 -25.92 41.98 13.19
C LYS A 90 -25.80 41.79 14.69
N ASN A 91 -24.99 40.87 15.14
CA ASN A 91 -24.72 40.56 16.55
C ASN A 91 -23.28 40.05 16.70
N PRO A 92 -22.35 40.86 17.21
CA PRO A 92 -20.95 40.51 17.38
C PRO A 92 -20.71 39.28 18.27
N ASP A 93 -21.59 38.99 19.21
CA ASP A 93 -21.49 37.87 20.14
C ASP A 93 -22.23 36.60 19.62
N ALA A 94 -22.71 36.59 18.36
CA ALA A 94 -23.44 35.46 17.82
C ALA A 94 -22.53 34.26 17.64
N ALA A 95 -22.92 33.10 18.15
CA ALA A 95 -22.22 31.83 17.92
C ALA A 95 -22.17 31.47 16.44
N VAL A 96 -20.95 31.44 15.88
CA VAL A 96 -20.68 31.03 14.51
C VAL A 96 -20.60 29.51 14.44
N LYS A 97 -21.45 28.90 13.63
CA LYS A 97 -21.45 27.45 13.43
C LYS A 97 -20.74 27.12 12.13
N ILE A 98 -19.58 26.47 12.22
CA ILE A 98 -18.87 25.91 11.08
C ILE A 98 -19.31 24.45 10.94
N ARG A 99 -19.94 24.13 9.82
CA ARG A 99 -20.33 22.75 9.49
C ARG A 99 -19.36 22.19 8.46
N PRO A 100 -18.85 20.97 8.65
CA PRO A 100 -18.05 20.30 7.63
C PRO A 100 -18.90 20.05 6.38
N TYR A 101 -18.28 20.06 5.24
CA TYR A 101 -18.90 19.64 3.98
C TYR A 101 -19.16 18.13 4.03
N THR A 102 -20.37 17.71 3.67
CA THR A 102 -20.80 16.30 3.71
C THR A 102 -21.08 15.76 2.30
N GLY A 103 -20.34 16.22 1.30
CA GLY A 103 -20.43 15.74 -0.06
C GLY A 103 -19.94 14.29 -0.22
N LYS A 104 -20.21 13.72 -1.39
CA LYS A 104 -19.76 12.36 -1.72
C LYS A 104 -18.24 12.32 -1.86
N PRO A 105 -17.54 11.34 -1.22
CA PRO A 105 -16.10 11.16 -1.45
C PRO A 105 -15.83 10.88 -2.92
N THR A 106 -14.91 11.61 -3.53
CA THR A 106 -14.51 11.40 -4.91
C THR A 106 -13.56 10.21 -5.04
N PHE A 107 -13.33 9.74 -6.26
CA PHE A 107 -12.38 8.66 -6.53
C PHE A 107 -10.98 8.96 -5.97
N PHE A 108 -10.51 10.21 -6.09
CA PHE A 108 -9.21 10.62 -5.58
C PHE A 108 -9.16 10.68 -4.05
N ASP A 109 -10.24 11.10 -3.39
CA ASP A 109 -10.34 11.07 -1.93
C ASP A 109 -10.26 9.62 -1.42
N GLN A 110 -10.86 8.68 -2.14
CA GLN A 110 -10.82 7.26 -1.81
C GLN A 110 -9.42 6.66 -2.01
N ILE A 111 -8.65 7.12 -3.01
CA ILE A 111 -7.22 6.77 -3.16
C ILE A 111 -6.43 7.20 -1.93
N ILE A 112 -6.62 8.44 -1.48
CA ILE A 112 -5.92 8.98 -0.30
C ILE A 112 -6.31 8.18 0.95
N THR A 113 -7.58 7.88 1.15
CA THR A 113 -8.06 7.06 2.26
C THR A 113 -7.39 5.68 2.26
N SER A 114 -7.32 5.01 1.11
CA SER A 114 -6.64 3.71 0.98
C SER A 114 -5.14 3.81 1.31
N LEU A 115 -4.45 4.84 0.82
CA LEU A 115 -3.04 5.06 1.11
C LEU A 115 -2.78 5.31 2.61
N VAL A 116 -3.62 6.10 3.26
CA VAL A 116 -3.55 6.34 4.71
C VAL A 116 -3.79 5.05 5.48
N THR A 117 -4.82 4.30 5.11
CA THR A 117 -5.20 3.05 5.80
C THR A 117 -4.11 1.97 5.66
N VAL A 118 -3.57 1.77 4.43
CA VAL A 118 -2.49 0.79 4.23
C VAL A 118 -1.21 1.18 4.95
N THR A 119 -0.86 2.47 4.91
CA THR A 119 0.34 2.97 5.59
C THR A 119 0.23 2.77 7.10
N ALA A 120 -0.91 3.12 7.69
CA ALA A 120 -1.15 2.94 9.12
C ALA A 120 -1.11 1.46 9.52
N GLY A 121 -1.80 0.57 8.78
CA GLY A 121 -1.78 -0.88 9.03
C GLY A 121 -0.40 -1.51 8.85
N PHE A 122 0.33 -1.13 7.81
CA PHE A 122 1.70 -1.57 7.55
C PHE A 122 2.68 -1.09 8.62
N LEU A 123 2.58 0.16 9.07
CA LEU A 123 3.42 0.68 10.16
C LEU A 123 3.14 -0.05 11.47
N LEU A 124 1.87 -0.30 11.81
CA LEU A 124 1.50 -1.09 12.98
C LEU A 124 2.09 -2.50 12.90
N ALA A 125 1.94 -3.18 11.75
CA ALA A 125 2.55 -4.49 11.51
C ALA A 125 4.07 -4.46 11.68
N THR A 126 4.74 -3.44 11.13
CA THR A 126 6.19 -3.27 11.18
C THR A 126 6.71 -3.08 12.59
N VAL A 127 6.04 -2.22 13.38
CA VAL A 127 6.39 -1.94 14.79
C VAL A 127 6.27 -3.19 15.64
N ILE A 128 5.35 -4.09 15.34
CA ILE A 128 5.20 -5.37 16.05
C ILE A 128 6.17 -6.42 15.50
N ALA A 129 6.26 -6.56 14.18
CA ALA A 129 6.98 -7.66 13.52
C ALA A 129 8.50 -7.56 13.67
N ILE A 130 9.10 -6.37 13.62
CA ILE A 130 10.55 -6.21 13.71
C ILE A 130 11.06 -6.59 15.10
N PRO A 131 10.55 -6.05 16.24
CA PRO A 131 11.00 -6.45 17.56
C PRO A 131 10.78 -7.92 17.84
N LEU A 132 9.61 -8.47 17.51
CA LEU A 132 9.32 -9.90 17.66
C LEU A 132 10.27 -10.75 16.81
N GLY A 133 10.51 -10.36 15.57
CA GLY A 133 11.45 -11.06 14.68
C GLY A 133 12.88 -11.07 15.21
N ILE A 134 13.34 -9.95 15.80
CA ILE A 134 14.66 -9.88 16.45
C ILE A 134 14.71 -10.84 17.65
N VAL A 135 13.73 -10.81 18.54
CA VAL A 135 13.68 -11.68 19.72
C VAL A 135 13.67 -13.16 19.31
N LEU A 136 12.84 -13.53 18.35
CA LEU A 136 12.75 -14.89 17.83
C LEU A 136 14.04 -15.33 17.12
N GLY A 137 14.67 -14.43 16.36
CA GLY A 137 15.92 -14.71 15.64
C GLY A 137 17.13 -14.88 16.57
N LEU A 138 17.15 -14.18 17.71
CA LEU A 138 18.22 -14.31 18.71
C LEU A 138 18.09 -15.58 19.55
N ASN A 139 16.90 -16.19 19.64
CA ASN A 139 16.67 -17.37 20.48
C ASN A 139 16.00 -18.48 19.67
N GLN A 140 16.80 -19.48 19.27
CA GLN A 140 16.32 -20.60 18.47
C GLN A 140 15.22 -21.43 19.16
N GLY A 141 15.25 -21.55 20.49
CA GLY A 141 14.22 -22.24 21.26
C GLY A 141 12.88 -21.53 21.19
N LEU A 142 12.88 -20.18 21.33
CA LEU A 142 11.68 -19.38 21.16
C LEU A 142 11.16 -19.48 19.72
N TYR A 143 12.04 -19.39 18.72
CA TYR A 143 11.62 -19.55 17.32
C TYR A 143 10.95 -20.89 17.09
N GLN A 144 11.51 -21.99 17.56
CA GLN A 144 10.92 -23.32 17.43
C GLN A 144 9.55 -23.43 18.13
N ALA A 145 9.42 -22.82 19.31
CA ALA A 145 8.16 -22.82 20.08
C ALA A 145 7.05 -22.03 19.37
N PHE A 146 7.37 -20.86 18.78
CA PHE A 146 6.38 -20.00 18.12
C PHE A 146 6.16 -20.32 16.64
N ASN A 147 7.08 -21.03 15.99
CA ASN A 147 6.97 -21.33 14.56
C ASN A 147 5.66 -22.07 14.18
N PRO A 148 5.14 -23.07 14.93
CA PRO A 148 3.85 -23.67 14.60
C PRO A 148 2.70 -22.65 14.58
N ILE A 149 2.69 -21.69 15.52
CA ILE A 149 1.68 -20.62 15.59
C ILE A 149 1.80 -19.69 14.40
N ILE A 150 3.03 -19.30 14.04
CA ILE A 150 3.30 -18.46 12.87
C ILE A 150 2.81 -19.15 11.60
N GLN A 151 3.11 -20.43 11.40
CA GLN A 151 2.68 -21.18 10.22
C GLN A 151 1.16 -21.41 10.17
N LEU A 152 0.50 -21.49 11.32
CA LEU A 152 -0.95 -21.60 11.42
C LEU A 152 -1.66 -20.28 11.05
N LEU A 153 -1.17 -19.16 11.57
CA LEU A 153 -1.84 -17.85 11.43
C LEU A 153 -1.49 -17.13 10.13
N LYS A 154 -0.30 -17.37 9.56
CA LYS A 154 0.17 -16.76 8.30
C LYS A 154 -0.79 -16.93 7.11
N PRO A 155 -1.39 -18.10 6.82
CA PRO A 155 -2.27 -18.30 5.70
C PRO A 155 -3.72 -17.86 5.95
N VAL A 156 -4.05 -17.31 7.13
CA VAL A 156 -5.42 -16.90 7.45
C VAL A 156 -5.85 -15.73 6.57
N SER A 157 -6.97 -15.92 5.86
CA SER A 157 -7.54 -14.92 4.96
C SER A 157 -8.02 -13.66 5.71
N PRO A 158 -7.89 -12.47 5.10
CA PRO A 158 -8.48 -11.24 5.66
C PRO A 158 -9.99 -11.35 5.85
N LEU A 159 -10.68 -12.14 5.02
CA LEU A 159 -12.12 -12.41 5.15
C LEU A 159 -12.46 -13.12 6.47
N ALA A 160 -11.56 -13.96 6.98
CA ALA A 160 -11.75 -14.63 8.26
C ALA A 160 -11.37 -13.74 9.46
N TRP A 161 -10.37 -12.86 9.28
CA TRP A 161 -9.96 -11.93 10.34
C TRP A 161 -10.98 -10.83 10.58
N LEU A 162 -11.58 -10.28 9.52
CA LEU A 162 -12.39 -9.07 9.62
C LEU A 162 -13.59 -9.19 10.58
N PRO A 163 -14.40 -10.27 10.59
CA PRO A 163 -15.50 -10.41 11.55
C PRO A 163 -15.03 -10.39 13.01
N ILE A 164 -13.92 -11.08 13.28
CA ILE A 164 -13.33 -11.13 14.63
C ILE A 164 -12.83 -9.73 15.04
N VAL A 165 -12.08 -9.07 14.15
CA VAL A 165 -11.60 -7.70 14.38
C VAL A 165 -12.77 -6.75 14.63
N THR A 166 -13.82 -6.82 13.80
CA THR A 166 -15.01 -5.97 13.95
C THR A 166 -15.70 -6.17 15.29
N MET A 167 -15.85 -7.41 15.75
CA MET A 167 -16.42 -7.70 17.06
C MET A 167 -15.57 -7.13 18.20
N VAL A 168 -14.24 -7.34 18.14
CA VAL A 168 -13.34 -6.83 19.17
C VAL A 168 -13.32 -5.30 19.19
N VAL A 169 -13.18 -4.65 18.02
CA VAL A 169 -13.18 -3.19 17.90
C VAL A 169 -14.52 -2.62 18.39
N SER A 170 -15.63 -3.24 18.03
CA SER A 170 -16.96 -2.77 18.47
C SER A 170 -17.14 -2.84 20.00
N ALA A 171 -16.52 -3.83 20.64
CA ALA A 171 -16.57 -4.01 22.09
C ALA A 171 -15.59 -3.10 22.84
N THR A 172 -14.41 -2.80 22.26
CA THR A 172 -13.33 -2.06 22.95
C THR A 172 -13.30 -0.58 22.61
N TYR A 173 -13.68 -0.22 21.38
CA TYR A 173 -13.66 1.15 20.89
C TYR A 173 -15.08 1.74 20.94
N VAL A 174 -15.53 2.05 22.17
CA VAL A 174 -16.81 2.69 22.44
C VAL A 174 -16.55 4.13 22.88
N SER A 175 -16.89 5.09 22.01
CA SER A 175 -16.78 6.53 22.27
C SER A 175 -17.94 7.25 21.59
N ASP A 176 -18.48 8.28 22.26
CA ASP A 176 -19.53 9.14 21.70
C ASP A 176 -18.97 10.09 20.62
N ASP A 177 -17.67 10.42 20.70
CA ASP A 177 -16.93 11.21 19.70
C ASP A 177 -15.62 10.48 19.32
N PRO A 178 -15.70 9.49 18.42
CA PRO A 178 -14.53 8.70 18.06
C PRO A 178 -13.59 9.48 17.16
N MET A 179 -12.31 9.55 17.53
CA MET A 179 -11.25 10.19 16.74
C MET A 179 -11.12 9.57 15.33
N PHE A 180 -11.35 8.26 15.21
CA PHE A 180 -11.29 7.54 13.94
C PHE A 180 -12.58 6.74 13.71
N ALA A 181 -13.00 6.65 12.45
CA ALA A 181 -14.11 5.80 12.08
C ALA A 181 -13.82 4.32 12.41
N LYS A 182 -14.82 3.58 12.93
CA LYS A 182 -14.65 2.15 13.23
C LYS A 182 -14.25 1.33 12.00
N SER A 183 -14.76 1.69 10.81
CA SER A 183 -14.39 1.05 9.54
C SER A 183 -12.89 1.19 9.22
N PHE A 184 -12.31 2.37 9.50
CA PHE A 184 -10.87 2.61 9.35
C PHE A 184 -10.05 1.72 10.28
N ILE A 185 -10.42 1.64 11.58
CA ILE A 185 -9.72 0.81 12.57
C ILE A 185 -9.84 -0.67 12.20
N ASN A 186 -11.01 -1.13 11.77
CA ASN A 186 -11.22 -2.51 11.33
C ASN A 186 -10.31 -2.87 10.16
N SER A 187 -10.25 -2.01 9.14
CA SER A 187 -9.39 -2.20 7.98
C SER A 187 -7.92 -2.18 8.36
N LEU A 188 -7.50 -1.21 9.17
CA LEU A 188 -6.12 -1.06 9.64
C LEU A 188 -5.63 -2.29 10.41
N ILE A 189 -6.40 -2.78 11.39
CA ILE A 189 -6.02 -3.95 12.20
C ILE A 189 -6.00 -5.21 11.32
N THR A 190 -6.97 -5.39 10.42
CA THR A 190 -7.01 -6.54 9.50
C THR A 190 -5.79 -6.55 8.59
N VAL A 191 -5.43 -5.40 8.03
CA VAL A 191 -4.19 -5.22 7.23
C VAL A 191 -2.96 -5.57 8.04
N ALA A 192 -2.86 -5.07 9.28
CA ALA A 192 -1.73 -5.33 10.15
C ALA A 192 -1.58 -6.83 10.45
N LEU A 193 -2.65 -7.52 10.85
CA LEU A 193 -2.65 -8.95 11.17
C LEU A 193 -2.22 -9.83 9.98
N CYS A 194 -2.66 -9.48 8.77
CA CYS A 194 -2.32 -10.25 7.58
C CYS A 194 -0.90 -9.97 7.06
N SER A 195 -0.39 -8.75 7.23
CA SER A 195 0.88 -8.32 6.62
C SER A 195 2.09 -8.42 7.54
N LEU A 196 1.92 -8.68 8.84
CA LEU A 196 3.05 -8.73 9.79
C LEU A 196 4.01 -9.92 9.55
N TRP A 197 3.50 -11.05 9.01
CA TRP A 197 4.22 -12.31 8.98
C TRP A 197 5.50 -12.30 8.12
N PRO A 198 5.51 -11.76 6.89
CA PRO A 198 6.73 -11.70 6.09
C PRO A 198 7.84 -10.88 6.75
N THR A 199 7.50 -9.73 7.35
CA THR A 199 8.48 -8.91 8.07
C THR A 199 9.03 -9.66 9.28
N LEU A 200 8.18 -10.30 10.08
CA LEU A 200 8.59 -11.07 11.26
C LEU A 200 9.54 -12.20 10.87
N ILE A 201 9.16 -13.04 9.89
CA ILE A 201 9.95 -14.19 9.45
C ILE A 201 11.29 -13.75 8.87
N ASN A 202 11.27 -12.77 7.95
CA ASN A 202 12.51 -12.30 7.31
C ASN A 202 13.42 -11.58 8.31
N THR A 203 12.88 -10.88 9.31
CA THR A 203 13.67 -10.30 10.40
C THR A 203 14.33 -11.40 11.21
N ALA A 204 13.60 -12.45 11.62
CA ALA A 204 14.17 -13.57 12.36
C ALA A 204 15.28 -14.29 11.56
N VAL A 205 15.06 -14.52 10.26
CA VAL A 205 16.07 -15.09 9.35
C VAL A 205 17.29 -14.17 9.25
N GLY A 206 17.09 -12.87 9.07
CA GLY A 206 18.17 -11.89 9.00
C GLY A 206 19.04 -11.87 10.25
N VAL A 207 18.40 -11.96 11.42
CA VAL A 207 19.11 -12.03 12.73
C VAL A 207 19.89 -13.33 12.88
N THR A 208 19.32 -14.47 12.46
CA THR A 208 20.00 -15.79 12.54
C THR A 208 21.15 -15.92 11.54
N SER A 209 21.13 -15.16 10.44
CA SER A 209 22.14 -15.18 9.40
C SER A 209 23.34 -14.26 9.64
N VAL A 210 23.43 -13.62 10.82
CA VAL A 210 24.59 -12.80 11.19
C VAL A 210 25.85 -13.66 11.24
N ASP A 211 26.92 -13.16 10.62
CA ASP A 211 28.23 -13.85 10.57
C ASP A 211 28.75 -14.18 11.97
N LYS A 212 29.22 -15.43 12.14
CA LYS A 212 29.77 -15.91 13.41
C LYS A 212 30.99 -15.11 13.87
N ASP A 213 31.78 -14.59 12.92
CA ASP A 213 32.95 -13.76 13.24
C ASP A 213 32.52 -12.44 13.88
N LEU A 214 31.45 -11.81 13.39
CA LEU A 214 30.87 -10.61 13.99
C LEU A 214 30.33 -10.88 15.41
N ILE A 215 29.73 -12.06 15.61
CA ILE A 215 29.27 -12.50 16.94
C ILE A 215 30.46 -12.70 17.87
N ASN A 216 31.58 -13.30 17.42
CA ASN A 216 32.80 -13.49 18.19
C ASN A 216 33.45 -12.15 18.54
N VAL A 217 33.52 -11.20 17.61
CA VAL A 217 34.01 -9.84 17.86
C VAL A 217 33.17 -9.18 18.98
N SER A 218 31.85 -9.33 18.95
CA SER A 218 30.97 -8.81 20.00
C SER A 218 31.30 -9.36 21.37
N LYS A 219 31.61 -10.67 21.47
CA LYS A 219 31.98 -11.34 22.73
C LYS A 219 33.33 -10.85 23.22
N VAL A 220 34.33 -10.70 22.33
CA VAL A 220 35.65 -10.20 22.70
C VAL A 220 35.59 -8.76 23.20
N LEU A 221 34.76 -7.93 22.59
CA LEU A 221 34.51 -6.53 22.98
C LEU A 221 33.58 -6.42 24.20
N GLN A 222 33.08 -7.54 24.73
CA GLN A 222 32.13 -7.59 25.85
C GLN A 222 30.95 -6.63 25.71
N LEU A 223 30.39 -6.54 24.50
CA LEU A 223 29.26 -5.65 24.22
C LEU A 223 28.05 -6.08 25.07
N SER A 224 27.38 -5.10 25.66
CA SER A 224 26.08 -5.33 26.30
C SER A 224 25.05 -5.83 25.29
N TRP A 225 23.99 -6.52 25.77
CA TRP A 225 22.95 -7.06 24.90
C TRP A 225 22.36 -6.02 23.93
N TRP A 226 22.10 -4.81 24.42
CA TRP A 226 21.56 -3.72 23.61
C TRP A 226 22.57 -3.18 22.57
N GLN A 227 23.85 -3.07 22.97
CA GLN A 227 24.92 -2.68 22.05
C GLN A 227 25.13 -3.74 20.97
N HIS A 228 25.09 -5.04 21.32
CA HIS A 228 25.18 -6.15 20.38
C HIS A 228 24.07 -6.05 19.32
N ILE A 229 22.81 -5.86 19.73
CA ILE A 229 21.70 -5.71 18.80
C ILE A 229 21.89 -4.50 17.89
N ARG A 230 22.18 -3.32 18.46
CA ARG A 230 22.20 -2.07 17.71
C ARG A 230 23.40 -1.96 16.77
N THR A 231 24.54 -2.52 17.15
CA THR A 231 25.81 -2.35 16.41
C THR A 231 26.10 -3.50 15.44
N ILE A 232 25.64 -4.71 15.74
CA ILE A 232 25.97 -5.90 14.95
C ILE A 232 24.71 -6.51 14.32
N VAL A 233 23.75 -6.91 15.15
CA VAL A 233 22.59 -7.69 14.67
C VAL A 233 21.72 -6.88 13.71
N LEU A 234 21.30 -5.69 14.14
CA LEU A 234 20.37 -4.87 13.37
C LEU A 234 20.98 -4.42 12.02
N PRO A 235 22.20 -3.86 11.96
CA PRO A 235 22.82 -3.50 10.68
C PRO A 235 23.01 -4.69 9.74
N SER A 236 23.39 -5.86 10.26
CA SER A 236 23.55 -7.07 9.46
C SER A 236 22.22 -7.62 8.94
N ALA A 237 21.15 -7.49 9.72
CA ALA A 237 19.81 -7.97 9.35
C ALA A 237 19.03 -7.01 8.42
N ILE A 238 19.46 -5.75 8.28
CA ILE A 238 18.76 -4.72 7.44
C ILE A 238 18.34 -5.26 6.07
N PRO A 239 19.19 -5.92 5.25
CA PRO A 239 18.79 -6.37 3.92
C PRO A 239 17.60 -7.35 3.97
N MET A 240 17.58 -8.26 4.95
CA MET A 240 16.50 -9.23 5.13
C MET A 240 15.24 -8.57 5.71
N ILE A 241 15.39 -7.62 6.64
CA ILE A 241 14.28 -6.82 7.15
C ILE A 241 13.57 -6.09 5.98
N PHE A 242 14.32 -5.44 5.10
CA PHE A 242 13.75 -4.76 3.94
C PHE A 242 13.09 -5.73 2.95
N THR A 243 13.64 -6.93 2.77
CA THR A 243 12.97 -7.98 1.98
C THR A 243 11.62 -8.33 2.60
N GLY A 244 11.57 -8.50 3.92
CA GLY A 244 10.34 -8.73 4.66
C GLY A 244 9.34 -7.58 4.55
N LEU A 245 9.79 -6.35 4.74
CA LEU A 245 8.97 -5.14 4.64
C LEU A 245 8.33 -4.99 3.25
N ARG A 246 9.11 -5.24 2.19
CA ARG A 246 8.61 -5.18 0.81
C ARG A 246 7.50 -6.21 0.57
N LEU A 247 7.70 -7.45 0.99
CA LEU A 247 6.69 -8.50 0.89
C LEU A 247 5.46 -8.16 1.72
N SER A 248 5.65 -7.65 2.93
CA SER A 248 4.56 -7.21 3.82
C SER A 248 3.75 -6.07 3.22
N LEU A 249 4.40 -5.07 2.62
CA LEU A 249 3.71 -3.95 1.98
C LEU A 249 2.86 -4.41 0.79
N GLY A 250 3.38 -5.35 -0.03
CA GLY A 250 2.62 -5.95 -1.13
C GLY A 250 1.38 -6.70 -0.64
N ILE A 251 1.51 -7.48 0.43
CA ILE A 251 0.38 -8.17 1.06
C ILE A 251 -0.58 -7.17 1.69
N ALA A 252 -0.08 -6.16 2.42
CA ALA A 252 -0.90 -5.11 3.02
C ALA A 252 -1.77 -4.41 2.00
N TRP A 253 -1.20 -4.04 0.84
CA TRP A 253 -1.93 -3.39 -0.25
C TRP A 253 -3.02 -4.29 -0.83
N MET A 254 -2.73 -5.57 -1.09
CA MET A 254 -3.70 -6.52 -1.61
C MET A 254 -4.84 -6.80 -0.61
N VAL A 255 -4.49 -6.98 0.67
CA VAL A 255 -5.47 -7.24 1.76
C VAL A 255 -6.36 -6.04 2.02
N LEU A 256 -5.80 -4.81 1.92
CA LEU A 256 -6.54 -3.57 2.15
C LEU A 256 -7.81 -3.50 1.30
N ILE A 257 -7.71 -3.81 0.01
CA ILE A 257 -8.85 -3.70 -0.92
C ILE A 257 -10.01 -4.57 -0.44
N ALA A 258 -9.73 -5.81 -0.01
CA ALA A 258 -10.76 -6.69 0.54
C ALA A 258 -11.29 -6.19 1.91
N ALA A 259 -10.41 -5.68 2.75
CA ALA A 259 -10.79 -5.15 4.06
C ALA A 259 -11.68 -3.89 3.93
N GLU A 260 -11.37 -2.97 3.02
CA GLU A 260 -12.18 -1.78 2.75
C GLU A 260 -13.56 -2.11 2.19
N MET A 261 -13.61 -3.08 1.28
CA MET A 261 -14.85 -3.56 0.68
C MET A 261 -15.82 -4.10 1.74
N LEU A 262 -15.30 -4.89 2.68
CA LEU A 262 -16.13 -5.56 3.69
C LEU A 262 -16.39 -4.67 4.92
N ALA A 263 -15.40 -3.92 5.39
CA ALA A 263 -15.54 -2.99 6.51
C ALA A 263 -16.28 -1.69 6.11
N GLN A 264 -16.56 -1.51 4.81
CA GLN A 264 -17.18 -0.29 4.27
C GLN A 264 -16.35 0.99 4.58
N ASN A 265 -15.02 0.84 4.66
CA ASN A 265 -14.13 1.99 4.78
C ASN A 265 -14.08 2.74 3.43
N PRO A 266 -14.23 4.08 3.39
CA PRO A 266 -14.42 4.83 2.15
C PRO A 266 -13.13 4.96 1.32
N GLY A 267 -12.54 3.82 0.92
CA GLY A 267 -11.37 3.69 0.08
C GLY A 267 -11.68 3.03 -1.28
N LEU A 268 -10.61 2.67 -2.01
CA LEU A 268 -10.70 2.04 -3.34
C LEU A 268 -11.47 0.70 -3.32
N GLY A 269 -11.32 -0.09 -2.24
CA GLY A 269 -12.05 -1.35 -2.09
C GLY A 269 -13.55 -1.12 -2.02
N LYS A 270 -13.99 -0.12 -1.25
CA LYS A 270 -15.39 0.27 -1.18
C LYS A 270 -15.89 0.83 -2.52
N PHE A 271 -15.09 1.64 -3.22
CA PHE A 271 -15.43 2.15 -4.54
C PHE A 271 -15.74 1.01 -5.53
N VAL A 272 -14.87 0.00 -5.60
CA VAL A 272 -15.10 -1.17 -6.46
C VAL A 272 -16.41 -1.88 -6.11
N TRP A 273 -16.68 -2.03 -4.80
CA TRP A 273 -17.91 -2.68 -4.33
C TRP A 273 -19.17 -1.86 -4.65
N ASP A 274 -19.14 -0.56 -4.39
CA ASP A 274 -20.26 0.34 -4.67
C ASP A 274 -20.59 0.37 -6.17
N GLU A 275 -19.58 0.45 -7.05
CA GLU A 275 -19.76 0.40 -8.48
C GLU A 275 -20.28 -0.97 -8.96
N PHE A 276 -19.80 -2.07 -8.36
CA PHE A 276 -20.34 -3.40 -8.64
C PHE A 276 -21.82 -3.52 -8.29
N GLN A 277 -22.23 -2.98 -7.14
CA GLN A 277 -23.63 -2.97 -6.72
C GLN A 277 -24.49 -2.06 -7.56
N ASN A 278 -23.98 -0.92 -8.03
CA ASN A 278 -24.70 0.02 -8.89
C ASN A 278 -25.15 -0.60 -10.22
N GLY A 279 -24.35 -1.52 -10.78
CA GLY A 279 -24.74 -2.31 -11.96
C GLY A 279 -25.05 -1.50 -13.21
N SER A 280 -24.56 -0.25 -13.32
CA SER A 280 -24.75 0.57 -14.50
C SER A 280 -23.76 0.21 -15.62
N SER A 281 -24.06 0.58 -16.86
CA SER A 281 -23.13 0.36 -17.99
C SER A 281 -21.80 1.11 -17.83
N ALA A 282 -21.78 2.23 -17.08
CA ALA A 282 -20.58 2.97 -16.75
C ALA A 282 -19.78 2.32 -15.61
N SER A 283 -20.44 1.57 -14.72
CA SER A 283 -19.83 0.97 -13.52
C SER A 283 -18.70 -0.01 -13.86
N LEU A 284 -18.87 -0.84 -14.90
CA LEU A 284 -17.79 -1.74 -15.34
C LEU A 284 -16.53 -0.96 -15.76
N GLY A 285 -16.71 0.16 -16.47
CA GLY A 285 -15.59 1.03 -16.85
C GLY A 285 -14.90 1.66 -15.64
N ARG A 286 -15.68 2.12 -14.65
CA ARG A 286 -15.17 2.70 -13.39
C ARG A 286 -14.43 1.64 -12.55
N ILE A 287 -14.95 0.41 -12.50
CA ILE A 287 -14.24 -0.74 -11.85
C ILE A 287 -12.91 -1.00 -12.55
N MET A 288 -12.86 -1.00 -13.89
CA MET A 288 -11.60 -1.19 -14.63
C MET A 288 -10.60 -0.06 -14.36
N VAL A 289 -11.05 1.19 -14.23
CA VAL A 289 -10.20 2.31 -13.79
C VAL A 289 -9.63 2.03 -12.40
N ALA A 290 -10.46 1.60 -11.45
CA ALA A 290 -10.01 1.28 -10.10
C ALA A 290 -8.98 0.14 -10.09
N VAL A 291 -9.20 -0.94 -10.84
CA VAL A 291 -8.26 -2.08 -10.95
C VAL A 291 -6.90 -1.64 -11.47
N ILE A 292 -6.88 -0.82 -12.54
CA ILE A 292 -5.62 -0.28 -13.09
C ILE A 292 -4.94 0.64 -12.07
N THR A 293 -5.70 1.51 -11.41
CA THR A 293 -5.19 2.43 -10.39
C THR A 293 -4.61 1.66 -9.21
N ILE A 294 -5.28 0.62 -8.72
CA ILE A 294 -4.79 -0.25 -7.65
C ILE A 294 -3.47 -0.91 -8.06
N GLY A 295 -3.40 -1.45 -9.30
CA GLY A 295 -2.17 -2.05 -9.83
C GLY A 295 -1.03 -1.03 -9.95
N PHE A 296 -1.33 0.17 -10.45
CA PHE A 296 -0.34 1.25 -10.59
C PHE A 296 0.20 1.73 -9.25
N ILE A 297 -0.69 1.96 -8.27
CA ILE A 297 -0.28 2.36 -6.90
C ILE A 297 0.56 1.24 -6.26
N GLY A 298 0.15 -0.02 -6.40
CA GLY A 298 0.93 -1.17 -5.89
C GLY A 298 2.34 -1.21 -6.48
N LEU A 299 2.48 -0.94 -7.79
CA LEU A 299 3.78 -0.81 -8.44
C LEU A 299 4.61 0.35 -7.87
N LEU A 300 3.99 1.52 -7.64
CA LEU A 300 4.67 2.67 -7.04
C LEU A 300 5.13 2.39 -5.61
N LEU A 301 4.31 1.75 -4.80
CA LEU A 301 4.66 1.35 -3.43
C LEU A 301 5.83 0.36 -3.42
N ASP A 302 5.84 -0.65 -4.31
CA ASP A 302 6.95 -1.59 -4.46
C ASP A 302 8.24 -0.88 -4.89
N ARG A 303 8.17 0.02 -5.87
CA ARG A 303 9.32 0.80 -6.34
C ARG A 303 9.84 1.76 -5.28
N GLY A 304 8.95 2.40 -4.53
CA GLY A 304 9.29 3.25 -3.40
C GLY A 304 10.04 2.49 -2.31
N MET A 305 9.57 1.29 -1.96
CA MET A 305 10.23 0.43 -0.97
C MET A 305 11.61 -0.05 -1.45
N LEU A 306 11.74 -0.40 -2.75
CA LEU A 306 13.04 -0.73 -3.34
C LEU A 306 14.03 0.44 -3.29
N GLN A 307 13.56 1.66 -3.55
CA GLN A 307 14.40 2.84 -3.48
C GLN A 307 14.86 3.11 -2.05
N LEU A 308 13.95 2.98 -1.08
CA LEU A 308 14.25 3.11 0.34
C LEU A 308 15.27 2.05 0.79
N GLN A 309 15.09 0.79 0.35
CA GLN A 309 16.05 -0.29 0.60
C GLN A 309 17.44 0.05 0.06
N LYS A 310 17.54 0.53 -1.18
CA LYS A 310 18.83 0.91 -1.79
C LYS A 310 19.52 2.06 -1.05
N TRP A 311 18.74 2.97 -0.51
CA TRP A 311 19.28 4.12 0.23
C TRP A 311 19.80 3.72 1.62
N LEU A 312 19.13 2.77 2.29
CA LEU A 312 19.48 2.32 3.64
C LEU A 312 20.44 1.12 3.65
N SER A 313 20.54 0.34 2.55
CA SER A 313 21.43 -0.80 2.45
C SER A 313 22.87 -0.36 2.14
N TRP A 314 23.78 -0.59 3.06
CA TRP A 314 25.21 -0.33 2.89
C TRP A 314 25.84 -1.19 1.78
N ASN A 315 25.31 -2.36 1.51
CA ASN A 315 25.85 -3.32 0.53
C ASN A 315 25.07 -3.28 -0.79
N LYS A 316 25.58 -2.48 -1.74
CA LYS A 316 24.95 -2.25 -3.07
C LYS A 316 24.81 -3.51 -3.94
N GLN A 317 25.53 -4.60 -3.66
CA GLN A 317 25.53 -5.82 -4.50
C GLN A 317 24.38 -6.79 -4.19
N GLN A 318 23.80 -6.79 -3.00
CA GLN A 318 22.66 -7.67 -2.64
C GLN A 318 21.30 -7.12 -3.05
N ALA A 319 21.21 -5.85 -3.40
CA ALA A 319 19.94 -5.17 -3.77
C ALA A 319 19.51 -5.41 -5.24
N LEU A 320 20.25 -6.20 -6.02
CA LEU A 320 20.05 -6.40 -7.48
C LEU A 320 19.54 -7.81 -7.86
N ARG A 321 19.07 -8.62 -6.90
CA ARG A 321 18.45 -9.92 -7.20
C ARG A 321 16.99 -9.96 -6.81
#